data_64f0743cdaef6f889e595c10789fc9bf
#
_entry.id   64f0743cdaef6f889e595c10789fc9bf
#
_cell.length_a   1.000
_cell.length_b   1.000
_cell.length_c   1.000
_cell.angle_alpha   90.00
_cell.angle_beta   90.00
_cell.angle_gamma   90.00
#
_symmetry.space_group_name_H-M   'P 1'
#
loop_
_entity.id
_entity.type
_entity.pdbx_description
1 polymer ?
#
loop_
_entity_poly.entity_id
_entity_poly.type
_entity_poly.pdbx_seq_one_letter_code
_entity_poly.pdbx_strand_id
1 'polypeptide(L)'
;MTISLERLLKHMAWANQETIKHLKTLPEAALSAYATNPEWKVSEIIRHIVESGNFYVFRIAGSFPIEVDEQETQPRNSNDLKVLAEKAEVIDKALLECEKLDDIEIEFVRKDGTKVKRWRSTILSQAVHHATEHRAQIASALEAKGFAPVDLDELDLWSYESTHG
;
A
#
# COMPACT_ATOMS: atom_id res chain seq x y z
N MET A 1 -0.39 -21.22 20.63
CA MET A 1 0.34 -20.65 19.48
C MET A 1 -0.40 -19.40 19.06
N THR A 2 0.25 -18.24 19.02
CA THR A 2 -0.37 -16.96 18.61
C THR A 2 -0.06 -16.74 17.14
N ILE A 3 -1.10 -16.49 16.33
CA ILE A 3 -0.92 -16.10 14.92
C ILE A 3 -0.61 -14.61 14.91
N SER A 4 0.54 -14.21 14.38
CA SER A 4 0.94 -12.80 14.26
C SER A 4 0.54 -12.22 12.90
N LEU A 5 0.42 -10.90 12.82
CA LEU A 5 0.20 -10.19 11.57
C LEU A 5 1.49 -10.02 10.75
N GLU A 6 2.63 -10.34 11.33
CA GLU A 6 3.96 -10.15 10.71
C GLU A 6 4.01 -10.73 9.28
N ARG A 7 3.53 -11.97 9.10
CA ARG A 7 3.54 -12.63 7.78
C ARG A 7 2.69 -11.88 6.75
N LEU A 8 1.51 -11.41 7.17
CA LEU A 8 0.61 -10.65 6.30
C LEU A 8 1.21 -9.28 5.92
N LEU A 9 1.86 -8.60 6.85
CA LEU A 9 2.55 -7.34 6.59
C LEU A 9 3.77 -7.54 5.69
N LYS A 10 4.55 -8.61 5.88
CA LYS A 10 5.67 -8.96 4.99
C LYS A 10 5.19 -9.29 3.58
N HIS A 11 4.10 -10.06 3.45
CA HIS A 11 3.46 -10.32 2.15
C HIS A 11 3.00 -9.02 1.49
N MET A 12 2.31 -8.14 2.23
CA MET A 12 1.86 -6.84 1.72
C MET A 12 3.03 -6.01 1.19
N ALA A 13 4.12 -5.91 1.97
CA ALA A 13 5.33 -5.17 1.59
C ALA A 13 5.92 -5.71 0.28
N TRP A 14 6.10 -7.02 0.18
CA TRP A 14 6.57 -7.69 -1.02
C TRP A 14 5.64 -7.43 -2.22
N ALA A 15 4.33 -7.64 -2.06
CA ALA A 15 3.36 -7.45 -3.13
C ALA A 15 3.27 -5.99 -3.60
N ASN A 16 3.45 -5.00 -2.72
CA ASN A 16 3.55 -3.60 -3.07
C ASN A 16 4.79 -3.34 -3.95
N GLN A 17 5.95 -3.89 -3.59
CA GLN A 17 7.19 -3.76 -4.37
C GLN A 17 7.08 -4.43 -5.74
N GLU A 18 6.54 -5.65 -5.82
CA GLU A 18 6.33 -6.34 -7.10
C GLU A 18 5.32 -5.60 -7.99
N THR A 19 4.28 -5.00 -7.42
CA THR A 19 3.35 -4.14 -8.17
C THR A 19 4.07 -2.94 -8.78
N ILE A 20 4.87 -2.21 -8.00
CA ILE A 20 5.64 -1.06 -8.50
C ILE A 20 6.65 -1.51 -9.56
N LYS A 21 7.30 -2.64 -9.36
CA LYS A 21 8.23 -3.22 -10.31
C LYS A 21 7.54 -3.56 -11.64
N HIS A 22 6.35 -4.16 -11.60
CA HIS A 22 5.54 -4.41 -12.79
C HIS A 22 5.20 -3.10 -13.51
N LEU A 23 4.71 -2.08 -12.81
CA LEU A 23 4.39 -0.77 -13.39
C LEU A 23 5.59 -0.13 -14.10
N LYS A 24 6.81 -0.33 -13.59
CA LYS A 24 8.05 0.16 -14.20
C LYS A 24 8.39 -0.52 -15.54
N THR A 25 7.83 -1.70 -15.82
CA THR A 25 8.02 -2.40 -17.11
C THR A 25 7.08 -1.90 -18.18
N LEU A 26 6.04 -1.17 -17.83
CA LEU A 26 5.00 -0.69 -18.74
C LEU A 26 5.38 0.68 -19.33
N PRO A 27 4.80 1.04 -20.49
CA PRO A 27 4.90 2.41 -21.00
C PRO A 27 4.33 3.42 -19.99
N GLU A 28 4.91 4.62 -19.92
CA GLU A 28 4.44 5.68 -18.99
C GLU A 28 2.94 5.99 -19.12
N ALA A 29 2.37 5.83 -20.31
CA ALA A 29 0.93 5.98 -20.55
C ALA A 29 0.07 5.06 -19.66
N ALA A 30 0.60 3.92 -19.20
CA ALA A 30 -0.10 3.00 -18.30
C ALA A 30 -0.43 3.65 -16.94
N LEU A 31 0.37 4.62 -16.49
CA LEU A 31 0.14 5.36 -15.24
C LEU A 31 -1.13 6.23 -15.30
N SER A 32 -1.58 6.58 -16.52
CA SER A 32 -2.83 7.31 -16.73
C SER A 32 -4.05 6.40 -16.95
N ALA A 33 -3.88 5.07 -16.91
CA ALA A 33 -4.98 4.13 -17.05
C ALA A 33 -5.94 4.21 -15.86
N TYR A 34 -7.24 4.01 -16.14
CA TYR A 34 -8.31 3.95 -15.15
C TYR A 34 -9.39 2.97 -15.61
N ALA A 35 -10.11 2.35 -14.68
CA ALA A 35 -11.23 1.46 -15.02
C ALA A 35 -12.49 2.26 -15.38
N THR A 36 -13.14 2.86 -14.41
CA THR A 36 -14.42 3.60 -14.60
C THR A 36 -14.30 5.08 -14.24
N ASN A 37 -13.54 5.43 -13.21
CA ASN A 37 -13.37 6.80 -12.75
C ASN A 37 -12.06 7.39 -13.29
N PRO A 38 -12.09 8.42 -14.18
CA PRO A 38 -10.92 9.02 -14.78
C PRO A 38 -10.00 9.76 -13.77
N GLU A 39 -10.49 10.10 -12.60
CA GLU A 39 -9.70 10.68 -11.51
C GLU A 39 -8.97 9.62 -10.67
N TRP A 40 -9.37 8.34 -10.81
CA TRP A 40 -8.78 7.23 -10.07
C TRP A 40 -7.85 6.40 -10.96
N LYS A 41 -6.73 7.01 -11.35
CA LYS A 41 -5.73 6.46 -12.26
C LYS A 41 -4.77 5.53 -11.52
N VAL A 42 -4.08 4.67 -12.25
CA VAL A 42 -3.03 3.79 -11.71
C VAL A 42 -2.00 4.58 -10.88
N SER A 43 -1.56 5.73 -11.38
CA SER A 43 -0.64 6.62 -10.65
C SER A 43 -1.20 7.11 -9.32
N GLU A 44 -2.50 7.46 -9.28
CA GLU A 44 -3.20 7.87 -8.08
C GLU A 44 -3.34 6.72 -7.09
N ILE A 45 -3.72 5.54 -7.59
CA ILE A 45 -3.96 4.36 -6.77
C ILE A 45 -2.65 3.89 -6.11
N ILE A 46 -1.56 3.77 -6.86
CA ILE A 46 -0.29 3.29 -6.29
C ILE A 46 0.29 4.28 -5.27
N ARG A 47 0.20 5.58 -5.51
CA ARG A 47 0.55 6.61 -4.53
C ARG A 47 -0.30 6.49 -3.27
N HIS A 48 -1.62 6.31 -3.43
CA HIS A 48 -2.57 6.18 -2.34
C HIS A 48 -2.29 4.98 -1.43
N ILE A 49 -1.86 3.83 -1.98
CA ILE A 49 -1.42 2.68 -1.18
C ILE A 49 -0.30 3.09 -0.24
N VAL A 50 0.74 3.75 -0.75
CA VAL A 50 1.93 4.14 0.02
C VAL A 50 1.59 5.21 1.06
N GLU A 51 0.88 6.26 0.68
CA GLU A 51 0.45 7.33 1.60
C GLU A 51 -0.45 6.80 2.72
N SER A 52 -1.36 5.90 2.40
CA SER A 52 -2.23 5.29 3.42
C SER A 52 -1.42 4.49 4.44
N GLY A 53 -0.38 3.77 4.02
CA GLY A 53 0.56 3.11 4.92
C GLY A 53 1.22 4.09 5.89
N ASN A 54 1.68 5.24 5.38
CA ASN A 54 2.28 6.31 6.17
C ASN A 54 1.31 6.82 7.26
N PHE A 55 0.04 7.01 6.90
CA PHE A 55 -1.01 7.42 7.85
C PHE A 55 -1.36 6.32 8.87
N TYR A 56 -1.31 5.05 8.51
CA TYR A 56 -1.52 3.97 9.48
C TYR A 56 -0.41 3.94 10.54
N VAL A 57 0.85 4.12 10.14
CA VAL A 57 1.95 4.25 11.09
C VAL A 57 1.75 5.46 12.00
N PHE A 58 1.41 6.63 11.43
CA PHE A 58 1.14 7.83 12.21
C PHE A 58 0.05 7.62 13.27
N ARG A 59 -1.04 6.93 12.93
CA ARG A 59 -2.11 6.62 13.88
C ARG A 59 -1.63 5.75 15.03
N ILE A 60 -0.69 4.84 14.80
CA ILE A 60 -0.17 3.91 15.81
C ILE A 60 0.96 4.55 16.61
N ALA A 61 1.92 5.17 15.95
CA ALA A 61 3.17 5.65 16.55
C ALA A 61 3.15 7.14 16.92
N GLY A 62 2.17 7.91 16.43
CA GLY A 62 2.07 9.37 16.66
C GLY A 62 3.02 10.21 15.80
N SER A 63 3.81 9.60 14.94
CA SER A 63 4.72 10.28 14.01
C SER A 63 4.72 9.61 12.64
N PHE A 64 4.96 10.37 11.60
CA PHE A 64 5.11 9.85 10.25
C PHE A 64 6.51 9.27 10.03
N PRO A 65 6.66 8.05 9.47
CA PRO A 65 7.96 7.52 9.06
C PRO A 65 8.56 8.30 7.88
N ILE A 66 7.71 8.83 7.02
CA ILE A 66 8.08 9.73 5.91
C ILE A 66 7.30 11.04 6.09
N GLU A 67 7.99 12.17 6.01
CA GLU A 67 7.35 13.48 6.05
C GLU A 67 6.31 13.62 4.93
N VAL A 68 5.15 14.17 5.26
CA VAL A 68 4.06 14.38 4.29
C VAL A 68 4.39 15.63 3.47
N ASP A 69 4.61 15.44 2.19
CA ASP A 69 4.74 16.53 1.23
C ASP A 69 3.37 16.79 0.57
N GLU A 70 2.70 17.86 0.99
CA GLU A 70 1.39 18.24 0.43
C GLU A 70 1.45 18.63 -1.06
N GLN A 71 2.65 18.89 -1.60
CA GLN A 71 2.88 19.23 -3.00
C GLN A 71 3.31 18.02 -3.83
N GLU A 72 3.42 16.85 -3.20
CA GLU A 72 3.80 15.64 -3.90
C GLU A 72 2.79 15.26 -4.98
N THR A 73 3.27 15.15 -6.21
CA THR A 73 2.45 14.75 -7.36
C THR A 73 2.46 13.23 -7.53
N GLN A 74 1.48 12.71 -8.27
CA GLN A 74 1.45 11.28 -8.65
C GLN A 74 2.70 10.93 -9.48
N PRO A 75 3.17 9.67 -9.41
CA PRO A 75 4.27 9.20 -10.25
C PRO A 75 3.89 9.30 -11.74
N ARG A 76 4.80 9.85 -12.54
CA ARG A 76 4.61 10.10 -13.98
C ARG A 76 5.49 9.23 -14.87
N ASN A 77 6.53 8.66 -14.29
CA ASN A 77 7.55 7.90 -14.99
C ASN A 77 8.23 6.86 -14.08
N SER A 78 9.13 6.08 -14.65
CA SER A 78 9.85 5.02 -13.92
C SER A 78 10.72 5.55 -12.78
N ASN A 79 11.24 6.77 -12.87
CA ASN A 79 12.05 7.34 -11.78
C ASN A 79 11.17 7.74 -10.58
N ASP A 80 10.00 8.35 -10.84
CA ASP A 80 9.04 8.68 -9.78
C ASP A 80 8.55 7.39 -9.07
N LEU A 81 8.32 6.30 -9.84
CA LEU A 81 7.99 4.99 -9.28
C LEU A 81 9.13 4.41 -8.42
N LYS A 82 10.40 4.63 -8.80
CA LYS A 82 11.54 4.22 -7.97
C LYS A 82 11.53 4.92 -6.63
N VAL A 83 11.35 6.24 -6.62
CA VAL A 83 11.25 7.03 -5.37
C VAL A 83 10.08 6.56 -4.52
N LEU A 84 8.93 6.27 -5.13
CA LEU A 84 7.77 5.74 -4.44
C LEU A 84 8.04 4.36 -3.80
N ALA A 85 8.77 3.48 -4.49
CA ALA A 85 9.18 2.18 -3.96
C ALA A 85 10.11 2.31 -2.74
N GLU A 86 11.05 3.26 -2.75
CA GLU A 86 11.93 3.55 -1.62
C GLU A 86 11.12 4.06 -0.42
N LYS A 87 10.14 4.94 -0.64
CA LYS A 87 9.22 5.39 0.41
C LYS A 87 8.39 4.24 0.98
N ALA A 88 7.83 3.40 0.12
CA ALA A 88 7.06 2.23 0.53
C ALA A 88 7.89 1.30 1.44
N GLU A 89 9.14 1.04 1.10
CA GLU A 89 10.03 0.20 1.91
C GLU A 89 10.22 0.75 3.34
N VAL A 90 10.39 2.06 3.50
CA VAL A 90 10.53 2.70 4.82
C VAL A 90 9.22 2.57 5.61
N ILE A 91 8.08 2.81 4.97
CA ILE A 91 6.76 2.75 5.60
C ILE A 91 6.42 1.30 6.00
N ASP A 92 6.65 0.33 5.13
CA ASP A 92 6.36 -1.08 5.37
C ASP A 92 7.22 -1.63 6.52
N LYS A 93 8.50 -1.22 6.64
CA LYS A 93 9.34 -1.50 7.81
C LYS A 93 8.77 -0.91 9.09
N ALA A 94 8.26 0.32 9.04
CA ALA A 94 7.65 0.97 10.20
C ALA A 94 6.35 0.26 10.63
N LEU A 95 5.52 -0.25 9.70
CA LEU A 95 4.35 -1.07 10.01
C LEU A 95 4.73 -2.37 10.72
N LEU A 96 5.82 -3.03 10.27
CA LEU A 96 6.36 -4.22 10.93
C LEU A 96 6.86 -3.92 12.37
N GLU A 97 7.46 -2.76 12.61
CA GLU A 97 7.82 -2.36 13.98
C GLU A 97 6.57 -2.08 14.84
N CYS A 98 5.52 -1.51 14.26
CA CYS A 98 4.24 -1.31 14.95
C CYS A 98 3.58 -2.64 15.37
N GLU A 99 3.77 -3.72 14.62
CA GLU A 99 3.22 -5.04 14.94
C GLU A 99 3.82 -5.65 16.20
N LYS A 100 5.07 -5.32 16.51
CA LYS A 100 5.79 -5.83 17.71
C LYS A 100 5.29 -5.22 19.02
N LEU A 101 4.51 -4.16 18.95
CA LEU A 101 3.99 -3.47 20.12
C LEU A 101 2.73 -4.19 20.67
N ASP A 102 2.40 -3.97 21.95
CA ASP A 102 1.19 -4.54 22.57
C ASP A 102 -0.09 -4.13 21.82
N ASP A 103 -1.02 -5.05 21.65
CA ASP A 103 -2.31 -4.75 21.02
C ASP A 103 -3.21 -3.99 22.01
N ILE A 104 -3.31 -2.68 21.81
CA ILE A 104 -4.10 -1.75 22.63
C ILE A 104 -5.08 -0.97 21.75
N GLU A 105 -6.12 -0.43 22.35
CA GLU A 105 -6.99 0.55 21.71
C GLU A 105 -6.26 1.88 21.51
N ILE A 106 -6.29 2.39 20.28
CA ILE A 106 -5.71 3.67 19.88
C ILE A 106 -6.86 4.63 19.55
N GLU A 107 -6.88 5.79 20.18
CA GLU A 107 -7.82 6.87 19.87
C GLU A 107 -7.19 7.81 18.84
N PHE A 108 -7.95 8.13 17.80
CA PHE A 108 -7.57 9.16 16.81
C PHE A 108 -8.80 9.92 16.31
N VAL A 109 -8.56 11.09 15.74
CA VAL A 109 -9.61 11.95 15.20
C VAL A 109 -9.68 11.77 13.68
N ARG A 110 -10.87 11.54 13.15
CA ARG A 110 -11.13 11.49 11.72
C ARG A 110 -11.15 12.91 11.12
N LYS A 111 -11.10 12.99 9.77
CA LYS A 111 -11.17 14.26 9.04
C LYS A 111 -12.44 15.08 9.35
N ASP A 112 -13.53 14.43 9.69
CA ASP A 112 -14.81 15.03 10.09
C ASP A 112 -14.85 15.47 11.57
N GLY A 113 -13.75 15.34 12.32
CA GLY A 113 -13.66 15.67 13.74
C GLY A 113 -14.13 14.57 14.69
N THR A 114 -14.65 13.44 14.18
CA THR A 114 -15.14 12.34 15.02
C THR A 114 -13.98 11.62 15.68
N LYS A 115 -14.04 11.47 17.01
CA LYS A 115 -13.12 10.61 17.76
C LYS A 115 -13.51 9.16 17.61
N VAL A 116 -12.55 8.32 17.28
CA VAL A 116 -12.75 6.88 17.15
C VAL A 116 -11.65 6.13 17.86
N LYS A 117 -11.97 4.92 18.31
CA LYS A 117 -11.01 3.98 18.90
C LYS A 117 -10.94 2.74 18.03
N ARG A 118 -9.74 2.24 17.81
CA ARG A 118 -9.48 0.99 17.10
C ARG A 118 -8.32 0.27 17.75
N TRP A 119 -8.40 -1.05 17.79
CA TRP A 119 -7.28 -1.87 18.18
C TRP A 119 -6.11 -1.69 17.20
N ARG A 120 -4.88 -1.72 17.69
CA ARG A 120 -3.69 -1.66 16.83
C ARG A 120 -3.73 -2.74 15.76
N SER A 121 -4.07 -3.98 16.13
CA SER A 121 -4.24 -5.09 15.21
C SER A 121 -5.28 -4.81 14.12
N THR A 122 -6.36 -4.10 14.42
CA THR A 122 -7.36 -3.66 13.43
C THR A 122 -6.75 -2.68 12.43
N ILE A 123 -5.94 -1.72 12.89
CA ILE A 123 -5.30 -0.73 12.00
C ILE A 123 -4.29 -1.42 11.07
N LEU A 124 -3.48 -2.35 11.62
CA LEU A 124 -2.52 -3.12 10.82
C LEU A 124 -3.19 -4.06 9.82
N SER A 125 -4.28 -4.75 10.24
CA SER A 125 -5.07 -5.57 9.33
C SER A 125 -5.70 -4.74 8.21
N GLN A 126 -6.20 -3.53 8.54
CA GLN A 126 -6.74 -2.62 7.54
C GLN A 126 -5.68 -2.21 6.51
N ALA A 127 -4.42 -2.02 6.90
CA ALA A 127 -3.34 -1.72 5.96
C ALA A 127 -3.19 -2.84 4.91
N VAL A 128 -3.21 -4.11 5.35
CA VAL A 128 -3.12 -5.27 4.45
C VAL A 128 -4.31 -5.34 3.49
N HIS A 129 -5.53 -5.25 4.02
CA HIS A 129 -6.75 -5.31 3.20
C HIS A 129 -6.83 -4.18 2.18
N HIS A 130 -6.56 -2.96 2.63
CA HIS A 130 -6.56 -1.75 1.80
C HIS A 130 -5.59 -1.85 0.63
N ALA A 131 -4.34 -2.29 0.88
CA ALA A 131 -3.36 -2.46 -0.17
C ALA A 131 -3.79 -3.55 -1.17
N THR A 132 -4.38 -4.65 -0.70
CA THR A 132 -4.88 -5.74 -1.55
C THR A 132 -6.03 -5.28 -2.45
N GLU A 133 -7.02 -4.55 -1.90
CA GLU A 133 -8.13 -3.98 -2.68
C GLU A 133 -7.63 -3.03 -3.77
N HIS A 134 -6.67 -2.18 -3.45
CA HIS A 134 -6.14 -1.21 -4.42
C HIS A 134 -5.23 -1.85 -5.48
N ARG A 135 -4.48 -2.92 -5.15
CA ARG A 135 -3.77 -3.68 -6.19
C ARG A 135 -4.72 -4.31 -7.21
N ALA A 136 -5.86 -4.82 -6.77
CA ALA A 136 -6.90 -5.31 -7.68
C ALA A 136 -7.48 -4.20 -8.57
N GLN A 137 -7.64 -2.99 -8.05
CA GLN A 137 -8.06 -1.83 -8.84
C GLN A 137 -7.00 -1.42 -9.87
N ILE A 138 -5.70 -1.49 -9.55
CA ILE A 138 -4.62 -1.27 -10.51
C ILE A 138 -4.70 -2.29 -11.65
N ALA A 139 -4.84 -3.58 -11.33
CA ALA A 139 -4.96 -4.63 -12.35
C ALA A 139 -6.15 -4.35 -13.29
N SER A 140 -7.32 -4.05 -12.73
CA SER A 140 -8.53 -3.71 -13.52
C SER A 140 -8.36 -2.45 -14.36
N ALA A 141 -7.66 -1.43 -13.86
CA ALA A 141 -7.43 -0.18 -14.60
C ALA A 141 -6.50 -0.40 -15.80
N LEU A 142 -5.44 -1.20 -15.63
CA LEU A 142 -4.52 -1.56 -16.70
C LEU A 142 -5.24 -2.37 -17.78
N GLU A 143 -5.98 -3.41 -17.39
CA GLU A 143 -6.73 -4.26 -18.31
C GLU A 143 -7.76 -3.45 -19.13
N ALA A 144 -8.51 -2.55 -18.47
CA ALA A 144 -9.53 -1.70 -19.12
C ALA A 144 -8.95 -0.79 -20.22
N LYS A 145 -7.64 -0.52 -20.20
CA LYS A 145 -6.93 0.32 -21.19
C LYS A 145 -5.98 -0.48 -22.09
N GLY A 146 -6.03 -1.82 -22.02
CA GLY A 146 -5.26 -2.70 -22.90
C GLY A 146 -3.78 -2.82 -22.53
N PHE A 147 -3.38 -2.45 -21.31
CA PHE A 147 -2.05 -2.71 -20.78
C PHE A 147 -2.02 -4.07 -20.07
N ALA A 148 -0.82 -4.68 -19.97
CA ALA A 148 -0.64 -5.91 -19.23
C ALA A 148 -1.01 -5.69 -17.73
N PRO A 149 -2.02 -6.39 -17.19
CA PRO A 149 -2.40 -6.23 -15.80
C PRO A 149 -1.32 -6.81 -14.86
N VAL A 150 -1.38 -6.41 -13.59
CA VAL A 150 -0.66 -7.09 -12.54
C VAL A 150 -1.29 -8.47 -12.36
N ASP A 151 -0.48 -9.52 -12.35
CA ASP A 151 -0.94 -10.88 -12.07
C ASP A 151 -1.13 -11.04 -10.55
N LEU A 152 -2.40 -11.04 -10.12
CA LEU A 152 -2.73 -11.12 -8.70
C LEU A 152 -2.53 -12.53 -8.13
N ASP A 153 -2.59 -13.57 -8.96
CA ASP A 153 -2.35 -14.95 -8.52
C ASP A 153 -0.86 -15.16 -8.22
N GLU A 154 0.03 -14.48 -8.95
CA GLU A 154 1.46 -14.47 -8.64
C GLU A 154 1.81 -13.63 -7.40
N LEU A 155 0.91 -12.77 -6.95
CA LEU A 155 1.07 -11.92 -5.75
C LEU A 155 0.28 -12.42 -4.54
N ASP A 156 -0.26 -13.62 -4.57
CA ASP A 156 -1.00 -14.18 -3.46
C ASP A 156 -0.09 -14.69 -2.31
N LEU A 157 -0.70 -15.11 -1.21
CA LEU A 157 0.03 -15.62 -0.04
C LEU A 157 0.73 -16.96 -0.31
N TRP A 158 0.22 -17.78 -1.22
CA TRP A 158 0.83 -19.06 -1.55
C TRP A 158 2.10 -18.86 -2.37
N SER A 159 2.07 -17.94 -3.33
CA SER A 159 3.23 -17.55 -4.13
C SER A 159 4.32 -16.93 -3.24
N TYR A 160 3.90 -16.07 -2.30
CA TYR A 160 4.80 -15.51 -1.29
C TYR A 160 5.45 -16.60 -0.42
N GLU A 161 4.67 -17.54 0.10
CA GLU A 161 5.18 -18.65 0.91
C GLU A 161 6.15 -19.54 0.14
N SER A 162 5.87 -19.80 -1.14
CA SER A 162 6.73 -20.63 -2.00
C SER A 162 8.13 -19.99 -2.23
N THR A 163 8.22 -18.66 -2.14
CA THR A 163 9.46 -17.91 -2.42
C THR A 163 10.18 -17.43 -1.16
N HIS A 164 9.48 -17.34 -0.01
CA HIS A 164 9.98 -16.74 1.25
C HIS A 164 9.75 -17.62 2.49
N GLY A 165 9.16 -18.78 2.31
CA GLY A 165 8.82 -19.73 3.37
C GLY A 165 9.96 -20.59 3.89
#